data_db266ebd9aab556e8f8057411cc83e6d
#
_entry.id   db266ebd9aab556e8f8057411cc83e6d
#
_cell.length_a   1.000
_cell.length_b   1.000
_cell.length_c   1.000
_cell.angle_alpha   90.00
_cell.angle_beta   90.00
_cell.angle_gamma   90.00
#
_symmetry.space_group_name_H-M   'P 1'
#
loop_
_entity.id
_entity.type
_entity.pdbx_description
1 polymer ?
#
loop_
_entity_poly.entity_id
_entity_poly.type
_entity_poly.pdbx_seq_one_letter_code
_entity_poly.pdbx_strand_id
1 'polypeptide(L)'
;MEIKVNYLDNLRQEAKFDDFTVITDQPIRYKGDGSAPGPFDYFLASTVLCAAYFVRVYCNAREIPTENIRLSQNNIVDPENRYNQIFRIQIELPADISDKDRTGILRSIERCSVKRVIQNLSLIHI
;
A
#
# COMPACT_ATOMS: atom_id res chain seq x y z
N MET A 1 7.80 -4.70 -17.34
CA MET A 1 6.83 -3.59 -17.30
C MET A 1 7.57 -2.28 -17.46
N GLU A 2 7.19 -1.47 -18.45
CA GLU A 2 7.70 -0.11 -18.64
C GLU A 2 6.67 0.87 -18.09
N ILE A 3 7.11 1.89 -17.36
CA ILE A 3 6.24 2.95 -16.86
C ILE A 3 6.65 4.26 -17.55
N LYS A 4 5.71 4.89 -18.27
CA LYS A 4 5.91 6.17 -18.93
C LYS A 4 5.22 7.28 -18.16
N VAL A 5 5.92 8.41 -18.00
CA VAL A 5 5.41 9.57 -17.27
C VAL A 5 5.20 10.74 -18.23
N ASN A 6 4.05 11.40 -18.12
CA ASN A 6 3.74 12.66 -18.78
C ASN A 6 3.41 13.73 -17.75
N TYR A 7 3.81 14.95 -18.03
CA TYR A 7 3.42 16.12 -17.26
C TYR A 7 2.05 16.61 -17.74
N LEU A 8 1.19 16.91 -16.80
CA LEU A 8 -0.11 17.54 -17.02
C LEU A 8 -0.04 19.02 -16.62
N ASP A 9 -1.18 19.60 -16.26
CA ASP A 9 -1.25 20.96 -15.76
C ASP A 9 -0.72 21.08 -14.31
N ASN A 10 -0.16 22.25 -13.97
CA ASN A 10 0.43 22.59 -12.68
C ASN A 10 1.43 21.50 -12.19
N LEU A 11 1.19 20.89 -11.03
CA LEU A 11 2.03 19.82 -10.47
C LEU A 11 1.44 18.42 -10.70
N ARG A 12 0.43 18.30 -11.54
CA ARG A 12 -0.16 17.03 -11.91
C ARG A 12 0.72 16.25 -12.89
N GLN A 13 0.79 14.96 -12.68
CA GLN A 13 1.53 14.03 -13.53
C GLN A 13 0.71 12.77 -13.72
N GLU A 14 0.89 12.11 -14.85
CA GLU A 14 0.35 10.76 -15.06
C GLU A 14 1.45 9.76 -15.33
N ALA A 15 1.28 8.57 -14.80
CA ALA A 15 2.09 7.40 -15.12
C ALA A 15 1.22 6.37 -15.84
N LYS A 16 1.68 5.92 -17.00
CA LYS A 16 1.01 4.90 -17.82
C LYS A 16 1.82 3.63 -17.86
N PHE A 17 1.16 2.51 -17.63
CA PHE A 17 1.74 1.17 -17.73
C PHE A 17 0.63 0.18 -18.07
N ASP A 18 0.88 -0.69 -19.04
CA ASP A 18 -0.12 -1.57 -19.63
C ASP A 18 -1.39 -0.75 -20.02
N ASP A 19 -2.56 -1.13 -19.59
CA ASP A 19 -3.83 -0.42 -19.83
C ASP A 19 -4.23 0.51 -18.67
N PHE A 20 -3.32 0.78 -17.73
CA PHE A 20 -3.61 1.59 -16.55
C PHE A 20 -2.98 2.98 -16.61
N THR A 21 -3.67 3.92 -15.98
CA THR A 21 -3.16 5.28 -15.76
C THR A 21 -3.29 5.61 -14.29
N VAL A 22 -2.21 6.10 -13.69
CA VAL A 22 -2.17 6.63 -12.33
C VAL A 22 -1.89 8.13 -12.42
N ILE A 23 -2.71 8.93 -11.78
CA ILE A 23 -2.55 10.40 -11.71
C ILE A 23 -2.08 10.79 -10.32
N THR A 24 -1.09 11.66 -10.25
CA THR A 24 -0.60 12.27 -9.01
C THR A 24 -0.72 13.78 -9.06
N ASP A 25 -0.82 14.38 -7.89
CA ASP A 25 -0.79 15.82 -7.68
C ASP A 25 -0.04 16.12 -6.37
N GLN A 26 0.02 17.38 -5.99
CA GLN A 26 0.52 17.82 -4.69
C GLN A 26 -0.57 18.54 -3.91
N PRO A 27 -0.53 18.51 -2.58
CA PRO A 27 -1.42 19.32 -1.75
C PRO A 27 -1.29 20.82 -2.05
N ILE A 28 -2.36 21.57 -1.81
CA ILE A 28 -2.41 23.03 -2.00
C ILE A 28 -1.26 23.74 -1.24
N ARG A 29 -0.93 23.27 -0.02
CA ARG A 29 0.20 23.79 0.77
C ARG A 29 1.57 23.68 0.08
N TYR A 30 1.69 22.78 -0.89
CA TYR A 30 2.88 22.61 -1.74
C TYR A 30 2.67 23.10 -3.16
N LYS A 31 1.69 24.01 -3.37
CA LYS A 31 1.36 24.65 -4.65
C LYS A 31 0.74 23.71 -5.70
N GLY A 32 0.27 22.54 -5.30
CA GLY A 32 -0.58 21.68 -6.13
C GLY A 32 -2.05 22.11 -6.04
N ASP A 33 -2.91 21.41 -6.75
CA ASP A 33 -4.35 21.64 -6.76
C ASP A 33 -5.09 20.71 -5.79
N GLY A 34 -4.39 19.75 -5.17
CA GLY A 34 -4.98 18.76 -4.26
C GLY A 34 -5.98 17.84 -4.95
N SER A 35 -5.84 17.65 -6.27
CA SER A 35 -6.80 16.91 -7.10
C SER A 35 -6.58 15.39 -7.12
N ALA A 36 -5.42 14.92 -6.66
CA ALA A 36 -5.05 13.52 -6.58
C ALA A 36 -4.03 13.29 -5.46
N PRO A 37 -3.83 12.03 -5.01
CA PRO A 37 -2.78 11.70 -4.07
C PRO A 37 -1.39 12.04 -4.59
N GLY A 38 -0.47 12.36 -3.69
CA GLY A 38 0.94 12.48 -4.05
C GLY A 38 1.60 11.13 -4.36
N PRO A 39 2.74 11.13 -5.06
CA PRO A 39 3.44 9.87 -5.39
C PRO A 39 3.76 9.02 -4.15
N PHE A 40 4.13 9.67 -3.05
CA PHE A 40 4.44 8.96 -1.80
C PHE A 40 3.19 8.35 -1.16
N ASP A 41 2.02 8.96 -1.31
CA ASP A 41 0.76 8.41 -0.81
C ASP A 41 0.43 7.07 -1.50
N TYR A 42 0.71 6.95 -2.80
CA TYR A 42 0.57 5.68 -3.53
C TYR A 42 1.53 4.62 -3.02
N PHE A 43 2.77 4.99 -2.72
CA PHE A 43 3.74 4.08 -2.12
C PHE A 43 3.24 3.56 -0.76
N LEU A 44 2.74 4.45 0.10
CA LEU A 44 2.16 4.05 1.39
C LEU A 44 0.94 3.16 1.23
N ALA A 45 0.02 3.53 0.34
CA ALA A 45 -1.18 2.74 0.07
C ALA A 45 -0.85 1.35 -0.47
N SER A 46 0.17 1.22 -1.31
CA SER A 46 0.58 -0.05 -1.91
C SER A 46 0.94 -1.10 -0.87
N THR A 47 1.51 -0.72 0.27
CA THR A 47 1.91 -1.65 1.33
C THR A 47 0.73 -2.32 1.99
N VAL A 48 -0.29 -1.56 2.38
CA VAL A 48 -1.50 -2.12 3.02
C VAL A 48 -2.42 -2.79 2.00
N LEU A 49 -2.52 -2.29 0.77
CA LEU A 49 -3.30 -2.92 -0.29
C LEU A 49 -2.73 -4.29 -0.67
N CYS A 50 -1.41 -4.42 -0.75
CA CYS A 50 -0.78 -5.70 -1.00
C CYS A 50 -1.03 -6.69 0.16
N ALA A 51 -0.95 -6.24 1.41
CA ALA A 51 -1.31 -7.05 2.57
C ALA A 51 -2.77 -7.51 2.50
N ALA A 52 -3.70 -6.59 2.20
CA ALA A 52 -5.13 -6.88 2.06
C ALA A 52 -5.42 -7.91 0.95
N TYR A 53 -4.69 -7.84 -0.16
CA TYR A 53 -4.79 -8.83 -1.23
C TYR A 53 -4.50 -10.26 -0.72
N PHE A 54 -3.42 -10.46 0.03
CA PHE A 54 -3.07 -11.77 0.56
C PHE A 54 -4.07 -12.28 1.61
N VAL A 55 -4.62 -11.37 2.42
CA VAL A 55 -5.74 -11.71 3.31
C VAL A 55 -6.94 -12.19 2.51
N ARG A 56 -7.31 -11.48 1.45
CA ARG A 56 -8.41 -11.85 0.55
C ARG A 56 -8.19 -13.22 -0.07
N VAL A 57 -7.01 -13.49 -0.60
CA VAL A 57 -6.68 -14.79 -1.21
C VAL A 57 -6.81 -15.93 -0.19
N TYR A 58 -6.31 -15.73 1.04
CA TYR A 58 -6.44 -16.71 2.11
C TYR A 58 -7.91 -16.99 2.45
N CYS A 59 -8.69 -15.93 2.64
CA CYS A 59 -10.10 -16.02 3.00
C CYS A 59 -10.93 -16.67 1.89
N ASN A 60 -10.70 -16.31 0.64
CA ASN A 60 -11.41 -16.90 -0.50
C ASN A 60 -11.18 -18.42 -0.60
N ALA A 61 -9.94 -18.87 -0.38
CA ALA A 61 -9.61 -20.31 -0.41
C ALA A 61 -10.28 -21.12 0.70
N ARG A 62 -10.80 -20.48 1.73
CA ARG A 62 -11.47 -21.08 2.90
C ARG A 62 -12.92 -20.65 3.08
N GLU A 63 -13.47 -19.96 2.08
CA GLU A 63 -14.85 -19.46 2.11
C GLU A 63 -15.14 -18.59 3.35
N ILE A 64 -14.13 -17.83 3.81
CA ILE A 64 -14.26 -16.87 4.91
C ILE A 64 -14.73 -15.53 4.34
N PRO A 65 -15.89 -14.99 4.77
CA PRO A 65 -16.33 -13.65 4.36
C PRO A 65 -15.37 -12.56 4.81
N THR A 66 -15.04 -11.60 3.94
CA THR A 66 -14.13 -10.49 4.26
C THR A 66 -14.84 -9.19 4.62
N GLU A 67 -16.17 -9.16 4.63
CA GLU A 67 -16.97 -7.95 4.88
C GLU A 67 -16.68 -7.28 6.22
N ASN A 68 -16.38 -8.09 7.25
CA ASN A 68 -16.06 -7.62 8.59
C ASN A 68 -14.56 -7.69 8.93
N ILE A 69 -13.71 -7.90 7.94
CA ILE A 69 -12.26 -7.82 8.08
C ILE A 69 -11.80 -6.44 7.63
N ARG A 70 -11.08 -5.75 8.50
CA ARG A 70 -10.55 -4.41 8.21
C ARG A 70 -9.04 -4.38 8.40
N LEU A 71 -8.36 -3.72 7.48
CA LEU A 71 -6.95 -3.42 7.61
C LEU A 71 -6.78 -1.91 7.69
N SER A 72 -5.92 -1.46 8.57
CA SER A 72 -5.48 -0.08 8.65
C SER A 72 -3.96 -0.03 8.73
N GLN A 73 -3.38 1.06 8.27
CA GLN A 73 -1.94 1.30 8.36
C GLN A 73 -1.69 2.67 8.98
N ASN A 74 -0.80 2.69 9.95
CA ASN A 74 -0.26 3.91 10.52
C ASN A 74 1.24 3.98 10.27
N ASN A 75 1.70 5.12 9.79
CA ASN A 75 3.11 5.39 9.60
C ASN A 75 3.64 6.18 10.78
N ILE A 76 4.64 5.63 11.45
CA ILE A 76 5.36 6.29 12.55
C ILE A 76 6.66 6.82 11.96
N VAL A 77 6.81 8.13 11.96
CA VAL A 77 7.97 8.82 11.41
C VAL A 77 8.93 9.15 12.56
N ASP A 78 10.21 8.83 12.38
CA ASP A 78 11.25 9.23 13.31
C ASP A 78 11.41 10.77 13.26
N PRO A 79 11.26 11.48 14.39
CA PRO A 79 11.36 12.94 14.41
C PRO A 79 12.74 13.47 14.04
N GLU A 80 13.79 12.66 14.20
CA GLU A 80 15.18 13.04 13.85
C GLU A 80 15.54 12.70 12.40
N ASN A 81 14.84 11.72 11.81
CA ASN A 81 15.07 11.30 10.44
C ASN A 81 13.76 10.89 9.74
N ARG A 82 13.17 11.79 8.98
CA ARG A 82 11.91 11.57 8.28
C ARG A 82 11.92 10.38 7.31
N TYR A 83 13.07 9.89 6.91
CA TYR A 83 13.19 8.73 6.03
C TYR A 83 13.21 7.41 6.81
N ASN A 84 13.35 7.46 8.13
CA ASN A 84 13.20 6.31 9.00
C ASN A 84 11.75 6.22 9.46
N GLN A 85 11.01 5.26 8.90
CA GLN A 85 9.59 5.12 9.14
C GLN A 85 9.23 3.67 9.47
N ILE A 86 8.31 3.51 10.41
CA ILE A 86 7.72 2.22 10.76
C ILE A 86 6.30 2.18 10.20
N PHE A 87 6.01 1.21 9.36
CA PHE A 87 4.67 0.95 8.85
C PHE A 87 3.99 -0.09 9.73
N ARG A 88 3.02 0.34 10.51
CA ARG A 88 2.24 -0.54 11.39
C ARG A 88 0.92 -0.86 10.72
N ILE A 89 0.76 -2.12 10.30
CA ILE A 89 -0.50 -2.64 9.76
C ILE A 89 -1.25 -3.34 10.88
N GLN A 90 -2.49 -2.96 11.08
CA GLN A 90 -3.42 -3.57 12.04
C GLN A 90 -4.54 -4.28 11.27
N ILE A 91 -4.93 -5.45 11.76
CA ILE A 91 -6.04 -6.23 11.21
C ILE A 91 -7.07 -6.43 12.29
N GLU A 92 -8.30 -6.04 12.00
CA GLU A 92 -9.47 -6.35 12.81
C GLU A 92 -10.16 -7.57 12.20
N LEU A 93 -10.35 -8.60 13.02
CA LEU A 93 -10.99 -9.85 12.64
C LEU A 93 -12.27 -10.05 13.43
N PRO A 94 -13.32 -10.65 12.83
CA PRO A 94 -14.51 -11.06 13.57
C PRO A 94 -14.17 -12.02 14.71
N ALA A 95 -14.96 -11.97 15.80
CA ALA A 95 -14.72 -12.78 16.98
C ALA A 95 -14.89 -14.30 16.74
N ASP A 96 -15.65 -14.69 15.73
CA ASP A 96 -15.94 -16.07 15.35
C ASP A 96 -14.88 -16.72 14.45
N ILE A 97 -13.84 -16.00 14.07
CA ILE A 97 -12.70 -16.56 13.32
C ILE A 97 -11.93 -17.53 14.23
N SER A 98 -11.68 -18.75 13.72
CA SER A 98 -10.89 -19.76 14.43
C SER A 98 -9.44 -19.29 14.65
N ASP A 99 -8.79 -19.78 15.70
CA ASP A 99 -7.37 -19.48 15.96
C ASP A 99 -6.45 -19.93 14.80
N LYS A 100 -6.82 -21.06 14.16
CA LYS A 100 -6.12 -21.55 12.97
C LYS A 100 -6.20 -20.56 11.82
N ASP A 101 -7.37 -20.02 11.52
CA ASP A 101 -7.57 -19.06 10.45
C ASP A 101 -6.98 -17.69 10.80
N ARG A 102 -7.07 -17.27 12.06
CA ARG A 102 -6.37 -16.07 12.53
C ARG A 102 -4.87 -16.15 12.25
N THR A 103 -4.24 -17.24 12.63
CA THR A 103 -2.81 -17.48 12.38
C THR A 103 -2.50 -17.54 10.89
N GLY A 104 -3.36 -18.22 10.11
CA GLY A 104 -3.23 -18.32 8.66
C GLY A 104 -3.32 -16.97 7.96
N ILE A 105 -4.26 -16.12 8.36
CA ILE A 105 -4.40 -14.75 7.85
C ILE A 105 -3.13 -13.93 8.12
N LEU A 106 -2.63 -13.95 9.34
CA LEU A 106 -1.41 -13.22 9.71
C LEU A 106 -0.19 -13.71 8.90
N ARG A 107 -0.03 -15.02 8.73
CA ARG A 107 1.05 -15.60 7.91
C ARG A 107 0.89 -15.26 6.43
N SER A 108 -0.32 -15.08 5.92
CA SER A 108 -0.54 -14.75 4.52
C SER A 108 0.09 -13.39 4.15
N ILE A 109 0.07 -12.44 5.08
CA ILE A 109 0.64 -11.09 4.89
C ILE A 109 2.17 -11.13 4.72
N GLU A 110 2.85 -12.14 5.27
CA GLU A 110 4.29 -12.34 5.09
C GLU A 110 4.67 -12.57 3.62
N ARG A 111 3.71 -12.96 2.79
CA ARG A 111 3.88 -13.16 1.34
C ARG A 111 3.82 -11.86 0.53
N CYS A 112 3.48 -10.73 1.16
CA CYS A 112 3.34 -9.44 0.50
C CYS A 112 4.61 -9.09 -0.30
N SER A 113 4.48 -8.99 -1.64
CA SER A 113 5.59 -8.70 -2.54
C SER A 113 6.16 -7.31 -2.29
N VAL A 114 5.31 -6.32 -2.04
CA VAL A 114 5.74 -4.94 -1.72
C VAL A 114 6.62 -4.93 -0.48
N LYS A 115 6.18 -5.59 0.62
CA LYS A 115 6.96 -5.73 1.85
C LYS A 115 8.34 -6.37 1.57
N ARG A 116 8.34 -7.47 0.82
CA ARG A 116 9.58 -8.21 0.52
C ARG A 116 10.56 -7.39 -0.32
N VAL A 117 10.06 -6.64 -1.30
CA VAL A 117 10.88 -5.76 -2.13
C VAL A 117 11.48 -4.63 -1.29
N ILE A 118 10.67 -3.96 -0.44
CA ILE A 118 11.14 -2.88 0.43
C ILE A 118 12.25 -3.37 1.37
N GLN A 119 12.09 -4.54 1.97
CA GLN A 119 13.07 -5.12 2.88
C GLN A 119 14.38 -5.54 2.20
N ASN A 120 14.35 -5.75 0.89
CA ASN A 120 15.49 -6.21 0.09
C ASN A 120 15.94 -5.18 -0.97
N LEU A 121 15.42 -3.97 -0.90
CA LEU A 121 15.74 -2.92 -1.87
C LEU A 121 17.22 -2.52 -1.72
N SER A 122 18.00 -2.70 -2.77
CA SER A 122 19.43 -2.41 -2.74
C SER A 122 19.81 -1.15 -3.52
N LEU A 123 19.20 -0.91 -4.70
CA LEU A 123 19.62 0.15 -5.60
C LEU A 123 18.46 0.71 -6.43
N ILE A 124 18.46 2.04 -6.60
CA ILE A 124 17.74 2.77 -7.66
C ILE A 124 18.82 3.44 -8.51
N HIS A 125 18.85 3.11 -9.80
CA HIS A 125 19.72 3.78 -10.76
C HIS A 125 18.95 4.88 -11.48
N ILE A 126 19.53 6.07 -11.51
CA ILE A 126 19.01 7.24 -12.21
C ILE A 126 20.01 7.68 -13.27
#